data_75f7e697002b14a89ef8aad629c86fe5
#
_entry.id   75f7e697002b14a89ef8aad629c86fe5
#
_cell.length_a   1.000
_cell.length_b   1.000
_cell.length_c   1.000
_cell.angle_alpha   90.00
_cell.angle_beta   90.00
_cell.angle_gamma   90.00
#
_symmetry.space_group_name_H-M   'P 1'
#
loop_
_entity.id
_entity.type
_entity.pdbx_description
1 polymer ?
#
loop_
_entity_poly.entity_id
_entity_poly.type
_entity_poly.pdbx_seq_one_letter_code
_entity_poly.pdbx_strand_id
1 'polypeptide(L)'
;MRKMFVIGSIAVTVLLLVWSYFWTDILLLFIIVIPVIIIGIQDMVQTRQSIRRNFPVAGRLRYVFEDLRPKIQQYFVENDTDGAPINRNERNVIYQRAKKQIDTVPFGTQLDVYAEGYEWITHSIVPKDFHKMDHHPRIRVGGKECTQPYDMSVLNVSAMSFGSLSKNAVLALNAGAKIGGFAHNTGEGGLSPYHLEPGGDVIWQIGTGYFGARTEDGNFSDDAFQKNATRPSVKMIEIKLSQGAKPGHGGILPAKKNTPEIAAIRLVKPGTTVFSPPFHSAFSTPIELLQFVKKLRQLSGGKPVGFKLCVGRKSEFLSICKAMVQLNIYPDFITVDGGEGGTGAAPPEFTNFVGMPLLDALAFVDNALRGFGIRQEMKIIASGKILTGFHMVRAMALGADTCNSARAMMMALGCIQALECNKNTCPTGVATQDPYFMKGLVVEDKKVRVANYHKNTVESFVELLGASGIGHPDEINRTHVYRRVFMNLVKTYEEIYPTIPEGCLLDGGDVPFDYEEYMKRASASAFEVTA
;
A
#
# COMPACT_ATOMS: atom_id res chain seq x y z
N MET A 1 -35.33 -32.41 -7.72
CA MET A 1 -34.72 -32.33 -6.38
C MET A 1 -35.69 -31.84 -5.30
N ARG A 2 -36.46 -30.73 -5.45
CA ARG A 2 -37.44 -30.26 -4.43
C ARG A 2 -38.46 -31.35 -4.08
N LYS A 3 -39.17 -31.96 -5.09
CA LYS A 3 -40.13 -33.05 -4.88
C LYS A 3 -39.48 -34.26 -4.20
N MET A 4 -38.27 -34.63 -4.62
CA MET A 4 -37.50 -35.73 -4.02
C MET A 4 -37.15 -35.46 -2.55
N PHE A 5 -36.77 -34.23 -2.20
CA PHE A 5 -36.53 -33.86 -0.82
C PHE A 5 -37.77 -34.00 0.05
N VAL A 6 -38.93 -33.51 -0.42
CA VAL A 6 -40.21 -33.62 0.32
C VAL A 6 -40.60 -35.08 0.49
N ILE A 7 -40.61 -35.87 -0.58
CA ILE A 7 -40.96 -37.30 -0.55
C ILE A 7 -39.97 -38.06 0.36
N GLY A 8 -38.65 -37.81 0.21
CA GLY A 8 -37.63 -38.45 1.03
C GLY A 8 -37.78 -38.09 2.52
N SER A 9 -38.07 -36.83 2.84
CA SER A 9 -38.30 -36.39 4.23
C SER A 9 -39.49 -37.10 4.85
N ILE A 10 -40.60 -37.22 4.12
CA ILE A 10 -41.79 -37.95 4.58
C ILE A 10 -41.47 -39.45 4.75
N ALA A 11 -40.82 -40.06 3.77
CA ALA A 11 -40.48 -41.48 3.80
C ALA A 11 -39.54 -41.81 4.99
N VAL A 12 -38.49 -41.02 5.20
CA VAL A 12 -37.56 -41.21 6.34
C VAL A 12 -38.28 -41.04 7.67
N THR A 13 -39.15 -40.04 7.80
CA THR A 13 -39.91 -39.79 9.02
C THR A 13 -40.83 -40.99 9.33
N VAL A 14 -41.58 -41.47 8.32
CA VAL A 14 -42.45 -42.62 8.47
C VAL A 14 -41.66 -43.89 8.81
N LEU A 15 -40.57 -44.16 8.13
CA LEU A 15 -39.70 -45.30 8.42
C LEU A 15 -39.16 -45.29 9.86
N LEU A 16 -38.69 -44.15 10.36
CA LEU A 16 -38.21 -44.04 11.73
C LEU A 16 -39.33 -44.24 12.76
N LEU A 17 -40.53 -43.75 12.49
CA LEU A 17 -41.69 -43.97 13.37
C LEU A 17 -42.13 -45.43 13.37
N VAL A 18 -42.16 -46.11 12.22
CA VAL A 18 -42.49 -47.55 12.16
C VAL A 18 -41.42 -48.39 12.85
N TRP A 19 -40.15 -48.06 12.63
CA TRP A 19 -39.03 -48.80 13.25
C TRP A 19 -38.94 -48.58 14.76
N SER A 20 -39.36 -47.43 15.27
CA SER A 20 -39.39 -47.12 16.70
C SER A 20 -40.35 -48.07 17.48
N TYR A 21 -41.28 -48.72 16.79
CA TYR A 21 -42.13 -49.75 17.39
C TYR A 21 -41.32 -51.00 17.80
N PHE A 22 -40.24 -51.31 17.08
CA PHE A 22 -39.40 -52.47 17.35
C PHE A 22 -38.16 -52.07 18.19
N TRP A 23 -37.66 -50.83 18.04
CA TRP A 23 -36.48 -50.34 18.74
C TRP A 23 -36.62 -48.85 19.02
N THR A 24 -36.86 -48.50 20.28
CA THR A 24 -37.20 -47.12 20.68
C THR A 24 -36.03 -46.15 20.52
N ASP A 25 -34.75 -46.63 20.66
CA ASP A 25 -33.56 -45.75 20.56
C ASP A 25 -33.39 -45.14 19.15
N ILE A 26 -34.05 -45.69 18.13
CA ILE A 26 -34.03 -45.13 16.77
C ILE A 26 -34.60 -43.70 16.72
N LEU A 27 -35.44 -43.32 17.71
CA LEU A 27 -35.97 -41.96 17.84
C LEU A 27 -34.86 -40.91 18.05
N LEU A 28 -33.69 -41.30 18.55
CA LEU A 28 -32.55 -40.41 18.68
C LEU A 28 -32.08 -39.86 17.31
N LEU A 29 -32.34 -40.58 16.21
CA LEU A 29 -32.03 -40.09 14.87
C LEU A 29 -32.84 -38.85 14.50
N PHE A 30 -33.96 -38.58 15.15
CA PHE A 30 -34.70 -37.35 14.93
C PHE A 30 -33.93 -36.11 15.35
N ILE A 31 -32.94 -36.22 16.21
CA ILE A 31 -31.99 -35.13 16.55
C ILE A 31 -31.27 -34.64 15.29
N ILE A 32 -31.02 -35.50 14.30
CA ILE A 32 -30.38 -35.17 13.02
C ILE A 32 -31.41 -34.87 11.93
N VAL A 33 -32.44 -35.72 11.83
CA VAL A 33 -33.42 -35.67 10.74
C VAL A 33 -34.29 -34.41 10.80
N ILE A 34 -34.76 -34.00 11.98
CA ILE A 34 -35.59 -32.80 12.13
C ILE A 34 -34.82 -31.52 11.71
N PRO A 35 -33.60 -31.26 12.17
CA PRO A 35 -32.82 -30.11 11.68
C PRO A 35 -32.61 -30.11 10.16
N VAL A 36 -32.32 -31.27 9.55
CA VAL A 36 -32.17 -31.40 8.09
C VAL A 36 -33.46 -31.05 7.35
N ILE A 37 -34.62 -31.52 7.85
CA ILE A 37 -35.92 -31.19 7.27
C ILE A 37 -36.22 -29.69 7.40
N ILE A 38 -35.98 -29.09 8.58
CA ILE A 38 -36.20 -27.67 8.82
C ILE A 38 -35.32 -26.83 7.88
N ILE A 39 -34.02 -27.18 7.78
CA ILE A 39 -33.07 -26.53 6.88
C ILE A 39 -33.56 -26.63 5.42
N GLY A 40 -34.01 -27.80 4.98
CA GLY A 40 -34.48 -28.00 3.61
C GLY A 40 -35.77 -27.23 3.31
N ILE A 41 -36.72 -27.16 4.26
CA ILE A 41 -37.92 -26.32 4.14
C ILE A 41 -37.53 -24.84 4.03
N GLN A 42 -36.64 -24.36 4.91
CA GLN A 42 -36.11 -22.99 4.88
C GLN A 42 -35.47 -22.68 3.52
N ASP A 43 -34.70 -23.62 2.96
CA ASP A 43 -34.07 -23.46 1.65
C ASP A 43 -35.12 -23.36 0.52
N MET A 44 -36.20 -24.11 0.59
CA MET A 44 -37.27 -24.06 -0.41
C MET A 44 -38.11 -22.78 -0.36
N VAL A 45 -38.31 -22.21 0.82
CA VAL A 45 -39.15 -21.00 1.01
C VAL A 45 -38.36 -19.71 0.70
N GLN A 46 -37.06 -19.63 1.03
CA GLN A 46 -36.27 -18.45 0.79
C GLN A 46 -36.19 -18.09 -0.71
N THR A 47 -36.07 -16.78 -1.02
CA THR A 47 -36.10 -16.24 -2.39
C THR A 47 -34.73 -15.76 -2.91
N ARG A 48 -33.74 -15.64 -2.04
CA ARG A 48 -32.44 -14.99 -2.35
C ARG A 48 -31.48 -15.87 -3.18
N GLN A 49 -31.56 -17.21 -3.01
CA GLN A 49 -30.58 -18.14 -3.59
C GLN A 49 -31.27 -19.26 -4.34
N SER A 50 -31.35 -19.19 -5.68
CA SER A 50 -32.07 -20.15 -6.53
C SER A 50 -31.54 -21.58 -6.39
N ILE A 51 -30.22 -21.77 -6.23
CA ILE A 51 -29.62 -23.12 -6.08
C ILE A 51 -30.10 -23.77 -4.80
N ARG A 52 -30.07 -23.10 -3.65
CA ARG A 52 -30.62 -23.64 -2.38
C ARG A 52 -32.09 -23.96 -2.52
N ARG A 53 -32.85 -23.09 -3.19
CA ARG A 53 -34.29 -23.31 -3.41
C ARG A 53 -34.58 -24.54 -4.27
N ASN A 54 -33.77 -24.82 -5.27
CA ASN A 54 -33.93 -25.95 -6.18
C ASN A 54 -33.34 -27.27 -5.66
N PHE A 55 -32.30 -27.16 -4.83
CA PHE A 55 -31.53 -28.26 -4.24
C PHE A 55 -31.49 -28.09 -2.71
N PRO A 56 -32.64 -28.33 -1.99
CA PRO A 56 -32.68 -28.14 -0.55
C PRO A 56 -31.57 -28.93 0.14
N VAL A 57 -30.95 -28.36 1.17
CA VAL A 57 -29.79 -28.86 1.92
C VAL A 57 -28.53 -28.97 1.06
N ALA A 58 -28.56 -29.79 -0.01
CA ALA A 58 -27.38 -30.02 -0.85
C ALA A 58 -26.86 -28.73 -1.52
N GLY A 59 -27.74 -27.80 -1.90
CA GLY A 59 -27.36 -26.52 -2.50
C GLY A 59 -26.52 -25.61 -1.59
N ARG A 60 -26.51 -25.86 -0.28
CA ARG A 60 -25.65 -25.13 0.68
C ARG A 60 -24.19 -25.43 0.49
N LEU A 61 -23.83 -26.67 0.07
CA LEU A 61 -22.43 -27.05 -0.16
C LEU A 61 -21.74 -26.16 -1.17
N ARG A 62 -22.47 -25.70 -2.20
CA ARG A 62 -21.89 -24.74 -3.16
C ARG A 62 -21.35 -23.49 -2.47
N TYR A 63 -22.09 -22.90 -1.55
CA TYR A 63 -21.70 -21.66 -0.86
C TYR A 63 -20.57 -21.91 0.14
N VAL A 64 -20.59 -23.08 0.80
CA VAL A 64 -19.45 -23.50 1.65
C VAL A 64 -18.18 -23.62 0.82
N PHE A 65 -18.25 -24.23 -0.37
CA PHE A 65 -17.07 -24.32 -1.26
C PHE A 65 -16.64 -22.96 -1.82
N GLU A 66 -17.57 -22.04 -2.10
CA GLU A 66 -17.22 -20.68 -2.49
C GLU A 66 -16.46 -19.93 -1.38
N ASP A 67 -16.87 -20.08 -0.12
CA ASP A 67 -16.19 -19.48 1.04
C ASP A 67 -14.82 -20.13 1.31
N LEU A 68 -14.68 -21.43 1.03
CA LEU A 68 -13.42 -22.16 1.19
C LEU A 68 -12.45 -21.95 0.02
N ARG A 69 -12.97 -21.66 -1.17
CA ARG A 69 -12.17 -21.57 -2.42
C ARG A 69 -10.94 -20.70 -2.30
N PRO A 70 -10.98 -19.44 -1.76
CA PRO A 70 -9.78 -18.61 -1.65
C PRO A 70 -8.68 -19.24 -0.80
N LYS A 71 -9.05 -19.98 0.24
CA LYS A 71 -8.13 -20.68 1.14
C LYS A 71 -7.54 -21.90 0.46
N ILE A 72 -8.37 -22.70 -0.21
CA ILE A 72 -7.91 -23.85 -0.99
C ILE A 72 -6.96 -23.38 -2.10
N GLN A 73 -7.32 -22.32 -2.84
CA GLN A 73 -6.49 -21.73 -3.88
C GLN A 73 -5.12 -21.34 -3.33
N GLN A 74 -5.09 -20.57 -2.24
CA GLN A 74 -3.85 -20.01 -1.68
C GLN A 74 -2.93 -21.07 -1.05
N TYR A 75 -3.48 -22.12 -0.43
CA TYR A 75 -2.67 -23.08 0.33
C TYR A 75 -2.40 -24.40 -0.39
N PHE A 76 -3.20 -24.76 -1.39
CA PHE A 76 -3.13 -26.08 -2.03
C PHE A 76 -3.00 -26.05 -3.56
N VAL A 77 -3.39 -24.97 -4.21
CA VAL A 77 -3.44 -24.87 -5.68
C VAL A 77 -2.35 -23.94 -6.24
N GLU A 78 -2.16 -22.75 -5.61
CA GLU A 78 -1.10 -21.83 -6.04
C GLU A 78 0.28 -22.47 -5.88
N ASN A 79 1.12 -22.38 -6.92
CA ASN A 79 2.53 -22.67 -6.76
C ASN A 79 3.26 -21.50 -6.08
N ASP A 80 4.56 -21.65 -5.83
CA ASP A 80 5.33 -20.69 -5.05
C ASP A 80 5.56 -19.34 -5.77
N THR A 81 5.39 -19.30 -7.10
CA THR A 81 5.66 -18.13 -7.95
C THR A 81 4.42 -17.44 -8.51
N ASP A 82 3.24 -18.08 -8.53
CA ASP A 82 2.04 -17.58 -9.24
C ASP A 82 1.07 -16.76 -8.38
N GLY A 83 1.20 -16.81 -7.05
CA GLY A 83 0.22 -16.20 -6.14
C GLY A 83 0.08 -14.70 -6.33
N ALA A 84 -1.17 -14.19 -6.31
CA ALA A 84 -1.49 -12.78 -6.44
C ALA A 84 -2.29 -12.27 -5.22
N PRO A 85 -2.10 -11.00 -4.83
CA PRO A 85 -1.22 -9.96 -5.37
C PRO A 85 0.27 -10.12 -5.04
N ILE A 86 0.63 -10.96 -4.06
CA ILE A 86 2.00 -11.25 -3.63
C ILE A 86 2.14 -12.78 -3.59
N ASN A 87 3.12 -13.33 -4.32
CA ASN A 87 3.34 -14.76 -4.41
C ASN A 87 3.91 -15.36 -3.11
N ARG A 88 3.97 -16.70 -3.04
CA ARG A 88 4.38 -17.39 -1.83
C ARG A 88 5.85 -17.15 -1.48
N ASN A 89 6.75 -17.14 -2.48
CA ASN A 89 8.17 -16.88 -2.26
C ASN A 89 8.40 -15.50 -1.65
N GLU A 90 7.76 -14.45 -2.19
CA GLU A 90 7.84 -13.10 -1.63
C GLU A 90 7.28 -13.02 -0.21
N ARG A 91 6.14 -13.67 0.06
CA ARG A 91 5.56 -13.73 1.42
C ARG A 91 6.50 -14.44 2.40
N ASN A 92 7.11 -15.56 1.99
CA ASN A 92 8.02 -16.33 2.82
C ASN A 92 9.24 -15.51 3.24
N VAL A 93 9.88 -14.80 2.32
CA VAL A 93 11.01 -13.90 2.62
C VAL A 93 10.62 -12.88 3.69
N ILE A 94 9.44 -12.25 3.57
CA ILE A 94 8.96 -11.29 4.57
C ILE A 94 8.77 -11.94 5.93
N TYR A 95 8.11 -13.12 5.99
CA TYR A 95 7.87 -13.84 7.25
C TYR A 95 9.17 -14.32 7.91
N GLN A 96 10.11 -14.83 7.12
CA GLN A 96 11.43 -15.30 7.61
C GLN A 96 12.22 -14.13 8.19
N ARG A 97 12.33 -13.02 7.46
CA ARG A 97 13.02 -11.80 7.91
C ARG A 97 12.39 -11.22 9.18
N ALA A 98 11.06 -11.15 9.25
CA ALA A 98 10.35 -10.68 10.44
C ALA A 98 10.60 -11.53 11.67
N LYS A 99 10.74 -12.85 11.51
CA LYS A 99 10.97 -13.81 12.59
C LYS A 99 12.44 -14.10 12.88
N LYS A 100 13.38 -13.51 12.12
CA LYS A 100 14.81 -13.86 12.13
C LYS A 100 15.06 -15.36 11.85
N GLN A 101 14.28 -15.94 10.97
CA GLN A 101 14.53 -17.28 10.45
C GLN A 101 15.51 -17.24 9.29
N ILE A 102 16.10 -18.39 8.94
CA ILE A 102 16.97 -18.52 7.79
C ILE A 102 16.19 -18.15 6.53
N ASP A 103 16.66 -17.16 5.77
CA ASP A 103 16.06 -16.66 4.53
C ASP A 103 16.92 -17.01 3.29
N THR A 104 17.75 -18.05 3.41
CA THR A 104 18.53 -18.60 2.29
C THR A 104 17.73 -19.69 1.56
N VAL A 105 17.97 -19.81 0.25
CA VAL A 105 17.29 -20.78 -0.61
C VAL A 105 18.30 -21.85 -1.05
N PRO A 106 18.07 -23.15 -0.75
CA PRO A 106 18.92 -24.24 -1.26
C PRO A 106 18.64 -24.53 -2.73
N PHE A 107 19.56 -25.20 -3.41
CA PHE A 107 19.53 -25.65 -4.81
C PHE A 107 19.53 -24.54 -5.88
N GLY A 108 19.32 -23.27 -5.54
CA GLY A 108 19.31 -22.16 -6.48
C GLY A 108 17.90 -21.60 -6.74
N THR A 109 17.79 -20.80 -7.81
CA THR A 109 16.55 -20.08 -8.14
C THR A 109 15.42 -21.01 -8.59
N GLN A 110 14.20 -20.71 -8.14
CA GLN A 110 12.96 -21.31 -8.64
C GLN A 110 12.31 -20.48 -9.77
N LEU A 111 12.92 -19.32 -10.11
CA LEU A 111 12.41 -18.46 -11.17
C LEU A 111 12.91 -18.96 -12.53
N ASP A 112 12.08 -18.87 -13.56
CA ASP A 112 12.52 -19.02 -14.93
C ASP A 112 13.30 -17.77 -15.36
N VAL A 113 14.62 -17.86 -15.32
CA VAL A 113 15.53 -16.76 -15.65
C VAL A 113 15.54 -16.41 -17.15
N TYR A 114 14.90 -17.23 -17.98
CA TYR A 114 14.74 -17.00 -19.42
C TYR A 114 13.35 -16.48 -19.78
N ALA A 115 12.42 -16.40 -18.81
CA ALA A 115 11.11 -15.85 -19.05
C ALA A 115 11.16 -14.34 -19.36
N GLU A 116 10.24 -13.89 -20.22
CA GLU A 116 10.01 -12.46 -20.46
C GLU A 116 9.62 -11.75 -19.15
N GLY A 117 10.18 -10.58 -18.91
CA GLY A 117 9.98 -9.83 -17.69
C GLY A 117 10.94 -10.18 -16.54
N TYR A 118 11.80 -11.22 -16.70
CA TYR A 118 12.83 -11.51 -15.70
C TYR A 118 13.83 -10.35 -15.58
N GLU A 119 14.15 -9.97 -14.36
CA GLU A 119 15.01 -8.83 -14.03
C GLU A 119 16.14 -9.25 -13.09
N TRP A 120 17.30 -8.61 -13.23
CA TRP A 120 18.45 -8.81 -12.36
C TRP A 120 19.32 -7.56 -12.26
N ILE A 121 20.15 -7.50 -11.23
CA ILE A 121 21.20 -6.50 -11.06
C ILE A 121 22.55 -7.09 -11.51
N THR A 122 23.41 -6.28 -12.09
CA THR A 122 24.79 -6.68 -12.41
C THR A 122 25.60 -6.88 -11.14
N HIS A 123 26.48 -7.88 -11.14
CA HIS A 123 27.50 -8.00 -10.11
C HIS A 123 28.87 -7.55 -10.62
N SER A 124 29.76 -7.21 -9.71
CA SER A 124 31.14 -6.82 -10.02
C SER A 124 32.10 -7.99 -9.73
N ILE A 125 33.15 -8.13 -10.56
CA ILE A 125 34.30 -9.01 -10.24
C ILE A 125 35.07 -8.49 -9.01
N VAL A 126 34.94 -7.19 -8.71
CA VAL A 126 35.54 -6.52 -7.53
C VAL A 126 34.40 -5.95 -6.66
N PRO A 127 33.67 -6.82 -5.94
CA PRO A 127 32.57 -6.37 -5.07
C PRO A 127 33.11 -5.53 -3.92
N LYS A 128 32.24 -4.73 -3.31
CA LYS A 128 32.53 -4.07 -2.04
C LYS A 128 32.34 -5.03 -0.88
N ASP A 129 33.19 -4.92 0.13
CA ASP A 129 33.06 -5.69 1.36
C ASP A 129 31.85 -5.21 2.17
N PHE A 130 30.80 -6.02 2.20
CA PHE A 130 29.54 -5.73 2.91
C PHE A 130 29.78 -5.31 4.38
N HIS A 131 30.75 -5.94 5.08
CA HIS A 131 31.04 -5.62 6.47
C HIS A 131 31.62 -4.23 6.72
N LYS A 132 32.09 -3.57 5.65
CA LYS A 132 32.63 -2.19 5.69
C LYS A 132 31.65 -1.15 5.16
N MET A 133 30.47 -1.58 4.69
CA MET A 133 29.44 -0.67 4.19
C MET A 133 28.56 -0.16 5.33
N ASP A 134 27.88 0.98 5.08
CA ASP A 134 26.85 1.47 6.00
C ASP A 134 25.60 0.57 5.93
N HIS A 135 25.31 -0.11 7.01
CA HIS A 135 24.14 -0.99 7.15
C HIS A 135 22.83 -0.23 7.44
N HIS A 136 22.92 1.06 7.67
CA HIS A 136 21.80 1.94 8.00
C HIS A 136 21.79 3.23 7.18
N PRO A 137 21.87 3.13 5.84
CA PRO A 137 21.97 4.31 5.00
C PRO A 137 20.78 5.24 5.20
N ARG A 138 21.06 6.55 5.23
CA ARG A 138 20.09 7.61 5.46
C ARG A 138 20.06 8.58 4.29
N ILE A 139 18.88 9.07 4.01
CA ILE A 139 18.64 10.08 2.97
C ILE A 139 18.12 11.33 3.66
N ARG A 140 18.85 12.43 3.49
CA ARG A 140 18.45 13.72 4.05
C ARG A 140 17.33 14.32 3.22
N VAL A 141 16.16 14.51 3.85
CA VAL A 141 14.97 15.12 3.26
C VAL A 141 14.80 16.52 3.84
N GLY A 142 14.68 17.51 2.97
CA GLY A 142 14.54 18.92 3.30
C GLY A 142 15.33 19.77 2.33
N GLY A 143 14.65 20.61 1.55
CA GLY A 143 15.23 21.56 0.60
C GLY A 143 15.69 22.86 1.27
N LYS A 144 16.01 23.87 0.46
CA LYS A 144 16.59 25.15 0.89
C LYS A 144 15.72 25.92 1.90
N GLU A 145 14.40 25.79 1.80
CA GLU A 145 13.45 26.48 2.70
C GLU A 145 13.11 25.67 3.96
N CYS A 146 13.58 24.41 4.06
CA CYS A 146 13.36 23.54 5.19
C CYS A 146 14.37 23.82 6.30
N THR A 147 13.92 24.20 7.49
CA THR A 147 14.81 24.50 8.65
C THR A 147 14.97 23.32 9.60
N GLN A 148 14.15 22.27 9.46
CA GLN A 148 14.16 21.05 10.27
C GLN A 148 14.25 19.80 9.37
N PRO A 149 15.33 19.61 8.59
CA PRO A 149 15.46 18.46 7.71
C PRO A 149 15.48 17.15 8.51
N TYR A 150 15.03 16.05 7.85
CA TYR A 150 14.94 14.73 8.46
C TYR A 150 15.82 13.72 7.73
N ASP A 151 16.66 13.00 8.48
CA ASP A 151 17.51 11.93 7.95
C ASP A 151 16.69 10.61 7.93
N MET A 152 16.05 10.37 6.80
CA MET A 152 15.08 9.29 6.57
C MET A 152 15.80 7.96 6.25
N SER A 153 15.31 6.85 6.75
CA SER A 153 15.79 5.52 6.33
C SER A 153 15.50 5.27 4.85
N VAL A 154 16.30 4.43 4.19
CA VAL A 154 16.06 3.98 2.81
C VAL A 154 14.79 3.10 2.67
N LEU A 155 14.23 2.60 3.78
CA LEU A 155 12.96 1.87 3.81
C LEU A 155 12.11 2.35 4.98
N ASN A 156 10.83 2.67 4.74
CA ASN A 156 9.93 3.20 5.77
C ASN A 156 8.53 2.57 5.68
N VAL A 157 7.69 2.77 6.71
CA VAL A 157 6.29 2.32 6.69
C VAL A 157 5.46 3.29 5.84
N SER A 158 4.88 2.78 4.77
CA SER A 158 3.96 3.53 3.90
C SER A 158 2.65 3.89 4.61
N ALA A 159 1.92 4.82 4.02
CA ALA A 159 0.68 5.39 4.51
C ALA A 159 -0.41 4.35 4.83
N MET A 160 -0.71 4.17 6.11
CA MET A 160 -1.76 3.26 6.60
C MET A 160 -2.46 3.89 7.81
N SER A 161 -3.76 4.19 7.68
CA SER A 161 -4.50 4.93 8.69
C SER A 161 -5.02 4.07 9.84
N PHE A 162 -5.07 4.64 11.05
CA PHE A 162 -5.92 4.13 12.11
C PHE A 162 -7.39 4.21 11.67
N GLY A 163 -8.11 3.12 11.88
CA GLY A 163 -9.46 2.92 11.31
C GLY A 163 -9.45 1.98 10.12
N SER A 164 -8.47 2.06 9.21
CA SER A 164 -8.17 0.96 8.26
C SER A 164 -7.49 -0.18 8.99
N LEU A 165 -6.44 0.13 9.75
CA LEU A 165 -5.74 -0.80 10.65
C LEU A 165 -6.31 -0.69 12.07
N SER A 166 -6.14 -1.76 12.83
CA SER A 166 -6.44 -1.81 14.25
C SER A 166 -5.47 -0.96 15.07
N LYS A 167 -5.86 -0.56 16.27
CA LYS A 167 -4.97 0.14 17.21
C LYS A 167 -3.69 -0.66 17.50
N ASN A 168 -3.80 -1.97 17.70
CA ASN A 168 -2.64 -2.83 17.97
C ASN A 168 -1.67 -2.88 16.78
N ALA A 169 -2.19 -2.88 15.55
CA ALA A 169 -1.35 -2.83 14.35
C ALA A 169 -0.60 -1.50 14.25
N VAL A 170 -1.27 -0.37 14.48
CA VAL A 170 -0.66 0.97 14.45
C VAL A 170 0.40 1.10 15.53
N LEU A 171 0.10 0.68 16.78
CA LEU A 171 1.06 0.65 17.90
C LEU A 171 2.31 -0.18 17.54
N ALA A 172 2.11 -1.38 17.02
CA ALA A 172 3.23 -2.27 16.68
C ALA A 172 4.08 -1.73 15.52
N LEU A 173 3.48 -1.09 14.51
CA LEU A 173 4.19 -0.45 13.42
C LEU A 173 5.03 0.72 13.91
N ASN A 174 4.46 1.62 14.70
CA ASN A 174 5.19 2.79 15.19
C ASN A 174 6.27 2.39 16.22
N ALA A 175 5.98 1.44 17.12
CA ALA A 175 6.99 0.92 18.04
C ALA A 175 8.13 0.20 17.32
N GLY A 176 7.84 -0.57 16.26
CA GLY A 176 8.84 -1.19 15.40
C GLY A 176 9.67 -0.15 14.64
N ALA A 177 9.03 0.91 14.16
CA ALA A 177 9.71 2.04 13.53
C ALA A 177 10.68 2.73 14.50
N LYS A 178 10.27 2.93 15.76
CA LYS A 178 11.15 3.46 16.80
C LYS A 178 12.38 2.55 17.05
N ILE A 179 12.17 1.24 17.15
CA ILE A 179 13.26 0.27 17.38
C ILE A 179 14.24 0.28 16.22
N GLY A 180 13.75 0.29 14.97
CA GLY A 180 14.57 0.26 13.76
C GLY A 180 15.04 1.65 13.29
N GLY A 181 14.59 2.73 13.91
CA GLY A 181 14.97 4.09 13.55
C GLY A 181 14.47 4.52 12.16
N PHE A 182 13.25 4.17 11.76
CA PHE A 182 12.63 4.56 10.49
C PHE A 182 11.27 5.22 10.70
N ALA A 183 10.73 5.84 9.66
CA ALA A 183 9.50 6.61 9.76
C ALA A 183 8.23 5.76 9.56
N HIS A 184 7.14 6.15 10.24
CA HIS A 184 5.79 5.60 10.05
C HIS A 184 4.86 6.67 9.49
N ASN A 185 4.37 6.47 8.27
CA ASN A 185 3.39 7.35 7.65
C ASN A 185 1.97 7.02 8.15
N THR A 186 1.26 8.04 8.65
CA THR A 186 -0.06 7.88 9.30
C THR A 186 -1.18 7.49 8.34
N GLY A 187 -1.01 7.68 7.04
CA GLY A 187 -2.13 7.68 6.11
C GLY A 187 -3.11 8.84 6.38
N GLU A 188 -4.15 8.92 5.55
CA GLU A 188 -5.10 10.04 5.52
C GLU A 188 -6.11 10.10 6.69
N GLY A 189 -6.05 9.17 7.63
CA GLY A 189 -7.04 9.04 8.72
C GLY A 189 -6.86 10.00 9.90
N GLY A 190 -5.91 10.93 9.82
CA GLY A 190 -5.52 11.80 10.91
C GLY A 190 -4.43 11.21 11.81
N LEU A 191 -3.90 12.03 12.69
CA LEU A 191 -2.87 11.66 13.65
C LEU A 191 -3.54 11.07 14.92
N SER A 192 -3.53 9.73 15.04
CA SER A 192 -4.12 9.05 16.19
C SER A 192 -3.16 9.00 17.39
N PRO A 193 -3.66 8.83 18.62
CA PRO A 193 -2.82 8.59 19.80
C PRO A 193 -1.87 7.39 19.59
N TYR A 194 -2.30 6.37 18.90
CA TYR A 194 -1.53 5.14 18.64
C TYR A 194 -0.33 5.33 17.69
N HIS A 195 -0.33 6.40 16.87
CA HIS A 195 0.85 6.82 16.12
C HIS A 195 1.87 7.56 16.99
N LEU A 196 1.46 8.11 18.13
CA LEU A 196 2.29 8.96 18.98
C LEU A 196 2.83 8.23 20.21
N GLU A 197 2.02 7.36 20.83
CA GLU A 197 2.31 6.68 22.10
C GLU A 197 3.65 5.94 22.11
N PRO A 198 4.03 5.16 21.08
CA PRO A 198 5.32 4.49 21.09
C PRO A 198 6.52 5.44 20.91
N GLY A 199 6.29 6.65 20.39
CA GLY A 199 7.31 7.69 20.21
C GLY A 199 8.30 7.43 19.06
N GLY A 200 7.88 6.69 18.04
CA GLY A 200 8.60 6.58 16.76
C GLY A 200 8.35 7.79 15.87
N ASP A 201 9.24 8.00 14.90
CA ASP A 201 9.14 9.10 13.95
C ASP A 201 7.93 8.93 13.01
N VAL A 202 7.21 10.04 12.79
CA VAL A 202 5.94 10.05 12.06
C VAL A 202 6.04 10.96 10.83
N ILE A 203 5.56 10.47 9.69
CA ILE A 203 5.18 11.28 8.55
C ILE A 203 3.66 11.47 8.62
N TRP A 204 3.21 12.70 8.87
CA TRP A 204 1.79 12.97 8.95
C TRP A 204 1.21 13.26 7.57
N GLN A 205 0.30 12.40 7.11
CA GLN A 205 -0.34 12.55 5.81
C GLN A 205 -1.66 13.34 5.92
N ILE A 206 -1.78 14.36 5.09
CA ILE A 206 -2.96 15.21 4.93
C ILE A 206 -3.71 14.78 3.68
N GLY A 207 -4.85 14.12 3.86
CA GLY A 207 -5.75 13.74 2.76
C GLY A 207 -6.81 14.81 2.48
N THR A 208 -7.62 14.57 1.47
CA THR A 208 -8.69 15.49 1.01
C THR A 208 -9.79 15.73 2.03
N GLY A 209 -9.91 14.87 3.06
CA GLY A 209 -10.82 15.07 4.19
C GLY A 209 -10.22 15.87 5.35
N TYR A 210 -8.95 16.26 5.28
CA TYR A 210 -8.20 17.03 6.31
C TYR A 210 -8.33 16.49 7.73
N PHE A 211 -8.48 15.18 7.91
CA PHE A 211 -8.66 14.58 9.23
C PHE A 211 -7.50 14.92 10.18
N GLY A 212 -7.84 15.48 11.32
CA GLY A 212 -6.89 16.02 12.30
C GLY A 212 -6.40 17.44 12.03
N ALA A 213 -6.78 18.05 10.90
CA ALA A 213 -6.46 19.43 10.50
C ALA A 213 -7.67 20.13 9.85
N ARG A 214 -8.89 19.86 10.35
CA ARG A 214 -10.13 20.39 9.73
C ARG A 214 -11.01 21.13 10.70
N THR A 215 -11.84 22.01 10.15
CA THR A 215 -12.99 22.61 10.83
C THR A 215 -14.16 21.62 10.89
N GLU A 216 -15.22 21.92 11.65
CA GLU A 216 -16.45 21.11 11.68
C GLU A 216 -17.09 20.96 10.30
N ASP A 217 -17.02 22.01 9.47
CA ASP A 217 -17.55 22.01 8.10
C ASP A 217 -16.69 21.23 7.10
N GLY A 218 -15.54 20.72 7.55
CA GLY A 218 -14.67 19.88 6.74
C GLY A 218 -13.59 20.61 5.94
N ASN A 219 -13.44 21.91 6.11
CA ASN A 219 -12.39 22.70 5.47
C ASN A 219 -11.07 22.59 6.24
N PHE A 220 -9.95 22.94 5.59
CA PHE A 220 -8.65 22.97 6.24
C PHE A 220 -8.60 24.04 7.35
N SER A 221 -8.03 23.67 8.51
CA SER A 221 -7.83 24.56 9.67
C SER A 221 -6.35 24.73 9.97
N ASP A 222 -5.87 25.96 9.88
CA ASP A 222 -4.47 26.33 10.16
C ASP A 222 -4.08 25.99 11.60
N ASP A 223 -4.93 26.36 12.57
CA ASP A 223 -4.68 26.15 14.01
C ASP A 223 -4.63 24.65 14.37
N ALA A 224 -5.59 23.87 13.85
CA ALA A 224 -5.62 22.42 14.08
C ALA A 224 -4.43 21.74 13.43
N PHE A 225 -4.00 22.19 12.24
CA PHE A 225 -2.81 21.72 11.58
C PHE A 225 -1.56 22.05 12.38
N GLN A 226 -1.34 23.32 12.73
CA GLN A 226 -0.16 23.78 13.46
C GLN A 226 0.02 23.02 14.78
N LYS A 227 -1.07 22.86 15.55
CA LYS A 227 -1.08 22.10 16.82
C LYS A 227 -0.53 20.69 16.68
N ASN A 228 -0.84 20.01 15.59
CA ASN A 228 -0.41 18.63 15.34
C ASN A 228 0.94 18.56 14.62
N ALA A 229 1.18 19.43 13.63
CA ALA A 229 2.41 19.45 12.83
C ALA A 229 3.66 19.78 13.67
N THR A 230 3.53 20.62 14.69
CA THR A 230 4.65 21.03 15.55
C THR A 230 5.06 19.99 16.59
N ARG A 231 4.32 18.88 16.74
CA ARG A 231 4.69 17.79 17.68
C ARG A 231 6.09 17.24 17.35
N PRO A 232 6.93 16.92 18.35
CA PRO A 232 8.31 16.45 18.14
C PRO A 232 8.40 15.13 17.35
N SER A 233 7.41 14.22 17.50
CA SER A 233 7.37 12.94 16.78
C SER A 233 6.99 13.10 15.30
N VAL A 234 6.32 14.19 14.91
CA VAL A 234 6.01 14.48 13.50
C VAL A 234 7.25 15.07 12.84
N LYS A 235 7.86 14.32 11.93
CA LYS A 235 9.11 14.71 11.25
C LYS A 235 8.88 15.32 9.88
N MET A 236 7.86 14.87 9.18
CA MET A 236 7.54 15.28 7.81
C MET A 236 6.03 15.40 7.63
N ILE A 237 5.61 16.21 6.66
CA ILE A 237 4.20 16.40 6.27
C ILE A 237 4.04 15.95 4.82
N GLU A 238 3.06 15.12 4.54
CA GLU A 238 2.77 14.61 3.19
C GLU A 238 1.33 14.98 2.77
N ILE A 239 1.16 15.76 1.72
CA ILE A 239 -0.13 16.06 1.10
C ILE A 239 -0.48 14.90 0.17
N LYS A 240 -1.60 14.23 0.39
CA LYS A 240 -2.04 13.13 -0.47
C LYS A 240 -2.93 13.66 -1.60
N LEU A 241 -2.39 13.75 -2.80
CA LEU A 241 -3.15 14.08 -4.02
C LEU A 241 -3.93 12.85 -4.52
N SER A 242 -3.26 11.69 -4.58
CA SER A 242 -3.88 10.42 -4.96
C SER A 242 -3.12 9.22 -4.37
N GLN A 243 -3.63 8.01 -4.58
CA GLN A 243 -2.97 6.76 -4.18
C GLN A 243 -3.07 5.73 -5.31
N GLY A 244 -2.06 4.87 -5.46
CA GLY A 244 -1.95 3.90 -6.54
C GLY A 244 -3.11 2.92 -6.64
N ALA A 245 -3.61 2.43 -5.51
CA ALA A 245 -4.67 1.43 -5.49
C ALA A 245 -6.05 1.90 -6.00
N LYS A 246 -6.30 3.20 -6.00
CA LYS A 246 -7.56 3.82 -6.48
C LYS A 246 -7.37 5.32 -6.78
N PRO A 247 -6.60 5.68 -7.81
CA PRO A 247 -6.37 7.07 -8.16
C PRO A 247 -7.67 7.76 -8.55
N GLY A 248 -7.83 9.03 -8.16
CA GLY A 248 -9.05 9.81 -8.45
C GLY A 248 -10.28 9.41 -7.64
N HIS A 249 -10.16 8.45 -6.73
CA HIS A 249 -11.24 8.04 -5.83
C HIS A 249 -10.88 8.41 -4.39
N GLY A 250 -11.78 9.11 -3.71
CA GLY A 250 -11.62 9.50 -2.31
C GLY A 250 -11.53 8.29 -1.35
N GLY A 251 -11.08 8.55 -0.13
CA GLY A 251 -11.04 7.54 0.93
C GLY A 251 -12.44 7.05 1.31
N ILE A 252 -12.58 5.76 1.62
CA ILE A 252 -13.81 5.15 2.14
C ILE A 252 -13.49 4.50 3.49
N LEU A 253 -14.19 4.92 4.55
CA LEU A 253 -14.22 4.20 5.82
C LEU A 253 -15.63 3.65 6.03
N PRO A 254 -15.81 2.31 5.95
CA PRO A 254 -17.13 1.70 6.17
C PRO A 254 -17.70 2.00 7.56
N ALA A 255 -19.01 2.18 7.68
CA ALA A 255 -19.72 2.48 8.92
C ALA A 255 -19.34 1.53 10.07
N LYS A 256 -19.19 0.23 9.78
CA LYS A 256 -18.77 -0.80 10.76
C LYS A 256 -17.40 -0.56 11.38
N LYS A 257 -16.54 0.20 10.71
CA LYS A 257 -15.19 0.57 11.20
C LYS A 257 -15.15 1.95 11.83
N ASN A 258 -16.17 2.77 11.64
CA ASN A 258 -16.23 4.14 12.16
C ASN A 258 -16.74 4.14 13.60
N THR A 259 -15.88 3.73 14.53
CA THR A 259 -16.15 3.73 15.96
C THR A 259 -16.24 5.16 16.52
N PRO A 260 -16.81 5.40 17.71
CA PRO A 260 -16.82 6.71 18.34
C PRO A 260 -15.41 7.34 18.49
N GLU A 261 -14.39 6.53 18.78
CA GLU A 261 -13.00 6.97 18.89
C GLU A 261 -12.46 7.47 17.54
N ILE A 262 -12.67 6.69 16.47
CA ILE A 262 -12.23 7.07 15.12
C ILE A 262 -12.96 8.30 14.64
N ALA A 263 -14.26 8.39 14.93
CA ALA A 263 -15.09 9.54 14.58
C ALA A 263 -14.59 10.83 15.27
N ALA A 264 -14.20 10.75 16.53
CA ALA A 264 -13.63 11.88 17.26
C ALA A 264 -12.28 12.35 16.67
N ILE A 265 -11.40 11.41 16.26
CA ILE A 265 -10.12 11.75 15.62
C ILE A 265 -10.33 12.39 14.24
N ARG A 266 -11.32 11.91 13.50
CA ARG A 266 -11.63 12.39 12.15
C ARG A 266 -12.57 13.60 12.11
N LEU A 267 -13.18 13.97 13.23
CA LEU A 267 -14.22 15.00 13.35
C LEU A 267 -15.41 14.69 12.42
N VAL A 268 -15.96 13.47 12.54
CA VAL A 268 -17.08 12.97 11.75
C VAL A 268 -18.11 12.28 12.64
N LYS A 269 -19.33 12.04 12.12
CA LYS A 269 -20.40 11.35 12.86
C LYS A 269 -20.07 9.85 13.01
N PRO A 270 -20.08 9.29 14.24
CA PRO A 270 -19.81 7.86 14.44
C PRO A 270 -20.88 6.97 13.81
N GLY A 271 -20.49 5.71 13.46
CA GLY A 271 -21.38 4.71 12.90
C GLY A 271 -21.88 4.99 11.48
N THR A 272 -21.35 6.02 10.82
CA THR A 272 -21.67 6.34 9.41
C THR A 272 -20.51 5.96 8.49
N THR A 273 -20.79 5.66 7.23
CA THR A 273 -19.73 5.54 6.21
C THR A 273 -19.18 6.92 5.90
N VAL A 274 -17.86 7.07 5.98
CA VAL A 274 -17.17 8.33 5.72
C VAL A 274 -16.53 8.28 4.33
N PHE A 275 -16.87 9.25 3.51
CA PHE A 275 -16.28 9.47 2.19
C PHE A 275 -15.40 10.72 2.25
N SER A 276 -14.13 10.60 1.83
CA SER A 276 -13.29 11.78 1.60
C SER A 276 -13.62 12.34 0.20
N PRO A 277 -13.58 13.67 0.01
CA PRO A 277 -13.70 14.26 -1.31
C PRO A 277 -12.64 13.71 -2.27
N PRO A 278 -12.88 13.70 -3.60
CA PRO A 278 -11.91 13.22 -4.59
C PRO A 278 -10.72 14.17 -4.79
N PHE A 279 -10.85 15.44 -4.42
CA PHE A 279 -9.83 16.49 -4.55
C PHE A 279 -9.79 17.39 -3.31
N HIS A 280 -8.71 18.17 -3.17
CA HIS A 280 -8.54 19.13 -2.07
C HIS A 280 -9.36 20.39 -2.31
N SER A 281 -10.00 20.91 -1.26
CA SER A 281 -10.69 22.21 -1.31
C SER A 281 -9.75 23.40 -1.09
N ALA A 282 -8.53 23.16 -0.59
CA ALA A 282 -7.55 24.21 -0.30
C ALA A 282 -6.79 24.72 -1.53
N PHE A 283 -6.84 24.01 -2.65
CA PHE A 283 -6.21 24.39 -3.90
C PHE A 283 -6.89 23.71 -5.09
N SER A 284 -6.86 24.36 -6.25
CA SER A 284 -7.44 23.89 -7.52
C SER A 284 -6.47 23.99 -8.70
N THR A 285 -5.32 24.63 -8.49
CA THR A 285 -4.28 24.82 -9.50
C THR A 285 -2.90 24.37 -9.01
N PRO A 286 -1.94 24.09 -9.91
CA PRO A 286 -0.56 23.79 -9.53
C PRO A 286 0.10 24.90 -8.71
N ILE A 287 -0.16 26.16 -9.05
CA ILE A 287 0.33 27.33 -8.30
C ILE A 287 -0.19 27.28 -6.86
N GLU A 288 -1.50 27.11 -6.68
CA GLU A 288 -2.11 27.04 -5.34
C GLU A 288 -1.60 25.84 -4.54
N LEU A 289 -1.36 24.68 -5.16
CA LEU A 289 -0.75 23.54 -4.51
C LEU A 289 0.62 23.91 -3.92
N LEU A 290 1.49 24.58 -4.67
CA LEU A 290 2.81 24.96 -4.19
C LEU A 290 2.75 26.06 -3.11
N GLN A 291 1.81 26.99 -3.22
CA GLN A 291 1.53 27.95 -2.15
C GLN A 291 1.04 27.25 -0.87
N PHE A 292 0.26 26.20 -1.02
CA PHE A 292 -0.18 25.37 0.11
C PHE A 292 1.01 24.59 0.72
N VAL A 293 1.92 24.03 -0.08
CA VAL A 293 3.18 23.43 0.41
C VAL A 293 3.98 24.43 1.25
N LYS A 294 4.18 25.64 0.73
CA LYS A 294 4.89 26.71 1.44
C LYS A 294 4.19 27.07 2.76
N LYS A 295 2.86 27.23 2.75
CA LYS A 295 2.04 27.50 3.93
C LYS A 295 2.20 26.41 4.99
N LEU A 296 2.11 25.13 4.60
CA LEU A 296 2.25 24.01 5.55
C LEU A 296 3.66 23.94 6.13
N ARG A 297 4.71 24.26 5.33
CA ARG A 297 6.08 24.33 5.83
C ARG A 297 6.22 25.41 6.92
N GLN A 298 5.64 26.59 6.72
CA GLN A 298 5.64 27.66 7.72
C GLN A 298 4.89 27.24 8.99
N LEU A 299 3.67 26.70 8.85
CA LEU A 299 2.83 26.28 9.98
C LEU A 299 3.43 25.10 10.76
N SER A 300 4.22 24.23 10.12
CA SER A 300 4.91 23.11 10.78
C SER A 300 6.20 23.52 11.51
N GLY A 301 6.60 24.79 11.42
CA GLY A 301 7.85 25.30 11.98
C GLY A 301 9.08 24.96 11.13
N GLY A 302 8.91 24.80 9.82
CA GLY A 302 10.00 24.54 8.87
C GLY A 302 10.34 23.07 8.67
N LYS A 303 9.44 22.13 8.97
CA LYS A 303 9.61 20.71 8.67
C LYS A 303 9.47 20.43 7.17
N PRO A 304 10.04 19.30 6.67
CA PRO A 304 9.86 18.91 5.28
C PRO A 304 8.39 18.71 4.92
N VAL A 305 7.96 19.33 3.81
CA VAL A 305 6.61 19.18 3.26
C VAL A 305 6.71 18.71 1.82
N GLY A 306 6.05 17.61 1.53
CA GLY A 306 5.94 17.06 0.18
C GLY A 306 4.54 16.60 -0.13
N PHE A 307 4.37 15.96 -1.28
CA PHE A 307 3.09 15.38 -1.66
C PHE A 307 3.24 13.96 -2.23
N LYS A 308 2.15 13.19 -2.16
CA LYS A 308 2.04 11.86 -2.75
C LYS A 308 1.02 11.84 -3.87
N LEU A 309 1.41 11.21 -5.00
CA LEU A 309 0.51 11.00 -6.13
C LEU A 309 0.74 9.63 -6.77
N CYS A 310 -0.32 9.09 -7.38
CA CYS A 310 -0.21 8.14 -8.48
C CYS A 310 -0.25 8.94 -9.77
N VAL A 311 0.73 8.75 -10.65
CA VAL A 311 0.76 9.46 -11.93
C VAL A 311 -0.40 8.95 -12.79
N GLY A 312 -1.20 9.89 -13.30
CA GLY A 312 -2.25 9.65 -14.29
C GLY A 312 -1.89 10.33 -15.60
N ARG A 313 -2.42 11.53 -15.82
CA ARG A 313 -2.06 12.36 -16.96
C ARG A 313 -0.68 12.96 -16.77
N LYS A 314 0.25 12.64 -17.66
CA LYS A 314 1.62 13.18 -17.61
C LYS A 314 1.65 14.72 -17.64
N SER A 315 0.75 15.35 -18.41
CA SER A 315 0.62 16.80 -18.48
C SER A 315 0.32 17.47 -17.14
N GLU A 316 -0.45 16.82 -16.24
CA GLU A 316 -0.75 17.37 -14.92
C GLU A 316 0.52 17.45 -14.03
N PHE A 317 1.37 16.42 -14.08
CA PHE A 317 2.65 16.46 -13.35
C PHE A 317 3.61 17.51 -13.94
N LEU A 318 3.68 17.62 -15.28
CA LEU A 318 4.46 18.66 -15.94
C LEU A 318 3.93 20.07 -15.61
N SER A 319 2.62 20.22 -15.40
CA SER A 319 2.00 21.47 -14.92
C SER A 319 2.51 21.85 -13.52
N ILE A 320 2.64 20.86 -12.62
CA ILE A 320 3.24 21.08 -11.31
C ILE A 320 4.71 21.49 -11.44
N CYS A 321 5.49 20.86 -12.32
CA CYS A 321 6.89 21.24 -12.57
C CYS A 321 7.01 22.66 -13.13
N LYS A 322 6.16 23.06 -14.09
CA LYS A 322 6.11 24.45 -14.58
C LYS A 322 5.83 25.44 -13.45
N ALA A 323 4.87 25.14 -12.58
CA ALA A 323 4.57 25.99 -11.43
C ALA A 323 5.72 26.06 -10.42
N MET A 324 6.46 24.95 -10.19
CA MET A 324 7.66 24.93 -9.34
C MET A 324 8.72 25.90 -9.87
N VAL A 325 9.02 25.83 -11.16
CA VAL A 325 10.00 26.72 -11.80
C VAL A 325 9.53 28.18 -11.76
N GLN A 326 8.26 28.43 -12.12
CA GLN A 326 7.69 29.79 -12.15
C GLN A 326 7.70 30.47 -10.77
N LEU A 327 7.37 29.73 -9.70
CA LEU A 327 7.30 30.29 -8.34
C LEU A 327 8.62 30.20 -7.57
N ASN A 328 9.58 29.40 -8.05
CA ASN A 328 10.77 29.00 -7.29
C ASN A 328 10.39 28.43 -5.90
N ILE A 329 9.31 27.64 -5.84
CA ILE A 329 8.81 26.93 -4.66
C ILE A 329 8.87 25.44 -4.95
N TYR A 330 9.59 24.69 -4.12
CA TYR A 330 9.77 23.25 -4.29
C TYR A 330 9.23 22.49 -3.09
N PRO A 331 8.54 21.34 -3.29
CA PRO A 331 8.31 20.38 -2.21
C PRO A 331 9.64 19.78 -1.76
N ASP A 332 9.77 19.41 -0.51
CA ASP A 332 10.98 18.74 0.00
C ASP A 332 11.10 17.30 -0.49
N PHE A 333 9.96 16.69 -0.82
CA PHE A 333 9.90 15.34 -1.40
C PHE A 333 8.62 15.12 -2.21
N ILE A 334 8.68 14.12 -3.10
CA ILE A 334 7.52 13.62 -3.86
C ILE A 334 7.44 12.11 -3.65
N THR A 335 6.32 11.61 -3.14
CA THR A 335 6.06 10.18 -3.05
C THR A 335 5.31 9.72 -4.30
N VAL A 336 5.94 8.89 -5.12
CA VAL A 336 5.36 8.26 -6.31
C VAL A 336 4.75 6.93 -5.89
N ASP A 337 3.43 6.80 -6.03
CA ASP A 337 2.67 5.62 -5.61
C ASP A 337 2.16 4.86 -6.84
N GLY A 338 2.71 3.68 -7.13
CA GLY A 338 2.39 2.90 -8.32
C GLY A 338 0.96 2.36 -8.33
N GLY A 339 0.39 2.17 -9.53
CA GLY A 339 -0.96 1.60 -9.74
C GLY A 339 -1.14 0.22 -9.13
N GLU A 340 -0.06 -0.55 -8.96
CA GLU A 340 -0.03 -1.82 -8.24
C GLU A 340 -0.10 -1.70 -6.71
N GLY A 341 -0.21 -0.50 -6.18
CA GLY A 341 -0.37 -0.23 -4.75
C GLY A 341 -1.57 -0.97 -4.15
N GLY A 342 -1.55 -1.16 -2.83
CA GLY A 342 -2.63 -1.86 -2.11
C GLY A 342 -3.51 -0.90 -1.31
N THR A 343 -4.74 -1.35 -1.04
CA THR A 343 -5.67 -0.67 -0.13
C THR A 343 -6.58 -1.66 0.57
N GLY A 344 -7.19 -1.26 1.69
CA GLY A 344 -8.21 -2.06 2.36
C GLY A 344 -9.55 -2.09 1.64
N ALA A 345 -9.85 -1.13 0.77
CA ALA A 345 -11.12 -1.06 0.04
C ALA A 345 -10.95 -0.19 -1.22
N ALA A 346 -11.09 -0.82 -2.39
CA ALA A 346 -11.19 -0.15 -3.68
C ALA A 346 -12.22 -0.86 -4.58
N PRO A 347 -12.90 -0.13 -5.47
CA PRO A 347 -13.66 -0.78 -6.54
C PRO A 347 -12.71 -1.59 -7.44
N PRO A 348 -13.13 -2.78 -7.95
CA PRO A 348 -12.27 -3.64 -8.77
C PRO A 348 -11.69 -2.95 -10.01
N GLU A 349 -12.47 -2.11 -10.67
CA GLU A 349 -12.04 -1.37 -11.86
C GLU A 349 -10.89 -0.40 -11.55
N PHE A 350 -10.98 0.30 -10.40
CA PHE A 350 -9.92 1.22 -9.99
C PHE A 350 -8.63 0.49 -9.64
N THR A 351 -8.71 -0.62 -8.92
CA THR A 351 -7.52 -1.35 -8.50
C THR A 351 -6.83 -2.10 -9.63
N ASN A 352 -7.56 -2.40 -10.73
CA ASN A 352 -7.04 -3.20 -11.83
C ASN A 352 -6.66 -2.40 -13.07
N PHE A 353 -7.25 -1.20 -13.28
CA PHE A 353 -7.15 -0.52 -14.57
C PHE A 353 -6.84 0.97 -14.49
N VAL A 354 -6.63 1.54 -13.30
CA VAL A 354 -6.39 2.99 -13.15
C VAL A 354 -5.06 3.25 -12.46
N GLY A 355 -4.30 4.17 -13.01
CA GLY A 355 -3.00 4.60 -12.49
C GLY A 355 -1.81 3.96 -13.19
N MET A 356 -0.72 4.71 -13.27
CA MET A 356 0.53 4.26 -13.87
C MET A 356 1.27 3.30 -12.93
N PRO A 357 1.82 2.17 -13.43
CA PRO A 357 2.70 1.31 -12.64
C PRO A 357 3.91 2.05 -12.10
N LEU A 358 4.46 1.59 -10.97
CA LEU A 358 5.51 2.30 -10.23
C LEU A 358 6.76 2.56 -11.07
N LEU A 359 7.25 1.57 -11.80
CA LEU A 359 8.51 1.70 -12.53
C LEU A 359 8.40 2.75 -13.66
N ASP A 360 7.29 2.73 -14.40
CA ASP A 360 7.00 3.72 -15.44
C ASP A 360 6.81 5.12 -14.84
N ALA A 361 6.13 5.21 -13.71
CA ALA A 361 5.89 6.46 -13.01
C ALA A 361 7.18 7.07 -12.45
N LEU A 362 8.08 6.26 -11.87
CA LEU A 362 9.38 6.71 -11.36
C LEU A 362 10.25 7.25 -12.48
N ALA A 363 10.40 6.49 -13.57
CA ALA A 363 11.18 6.90 -14.73
C ALA A 363 10.66 8.22 -15.32
N PHE A 364 9.34 8.38 -15.41
CA PHE A 364 8.72 9.60 -15.89
C PHE A 364 8.92 10.79 -14.93
N VAL A 365 8.72 10.59 -13.62
CA VAL A 365 8.88 11.66 -12.61
C VAL A 365 10.34 12.12 -12.53
N ASP A 366 11.30 11.18 -12.45
CA ASP A 366 12.72 11.51 -12.44
C ASP A 366 13.13 12.29 -13.70
N ASN A 367 12.71 11.81 -14.88
CA ASN A 367 12.96 12.51 -16.14
C ASN A 367 12.32 13.90 -16.18
N ALA A 368 11.05 14.03 -15.77
CA ALA A 368 10.39 15.35 -15.76
C ALA A 368 11.16 16.35 -14.87
N LEU A 369 11.55 15.94 -13.67
CA LEU A 369 12.31 16.80 -12.77
C LEU A 369 13.69 17.16 -13.33
N ARG A 370 14.38 16.23 -14.03
CA ARG A 370 15.64 16.51 -14.75
C ARG A 370 15.42 17.47 -15.91
N GLY A 371 14.40 17.20 -16.73
CA GLY A 371 14.06 18.04 -17.87
C GLY A 371 13.75 19.50 -17.50
N PHE A 372 13.19 19.72 -16.31
CA PHE A 372 13.01 21.06 -15.74
C PHE A 372 14.22 21.58 -14.94
N GLY A 373 15.33 20.84 -14.83
CA GLY A 373 16.53 21.24 -14.07
C GLY A 373 16.31 21.34 -12.56
N ILE A 374 15.30 20.67 -12.01
CA ILE A 374 14.90 20.78 -10.59
C ILE A 374 15.04 19.47 -9.79
N ARG A 375 15.64 18.42 -10.38
CA ARG A 375 15.74 17.10 -9.73
C ARG A 375 16.48 17.15 -8.38
N GLN A 376 17.41 18.05 -8.23
CA GLN A 376 18.24 18.17 -7.02
C GLN A 376 17.55 18.94 -5.87
N GLU A 377 16.43 19.62 -6.14
CA GLU A 377 15.73 20.43 -5.15
C GLU A 377 14.86 19.58 -4.19
N MET A 378 14.59 18.31 -4.54
CA MET A 378 13.70 17.44 -3.78
C MET A 378 14.11 15.97 -3.83
N LYS A 379 13.56 15.16 -2.92
CA LYS A 379 13.74 13.72 -2.89
C LYS A 379 12.53 12.97 -3.45
N ILE A 380 12.75 11.84 -4.12
CA ILE A 380 11.70 10.96 -4.64
C ILE A 380 11.58 9.75 -3.71
N ILE A 381 10.37 9.48 -3.25
CA ILE A 381 10.03 8.32 -2.41
C ILE A 381 9.21 7.34 -3.25
N ALA A 382 9.68 6.11 -3.43
CA ALA A 382 8.94 5.07 -4.15
C ALA A 382 7.96 4.36 -3.23
N SER A 383 6.72 4.16 -3.68
CA SER A 383 5.68 3.39 -2.99
C SER A 383 4.91 2.53 -3.99
N GLY A 384 4.81 1.22 -3.76
CA GLY A 384 4.12 0.28 -4.63
C GLY A 384 4.83 -1.08 -4.67
N LYS A 385 4.30 -2.09 -3.99
CA LYS A 385 4.87 -3.46 -3.93
C LYS A 385 6.38 -3.52 -3.57
N ILE A 386 6.89 -2.63 -2.75
CA ILE A 386 8.26 -2.74 -2.22
C ILE A 386 8.25 -3.81 -1.13
N LEU A 387 8.85 -4.96 -1.40
CA LEU A 387 8.79 -6.17 -0.55
C LEU A 387 10.18 -6.68 -0.13
N THR A 388 11.20 -6.49 -0.96
CA THR A 388 12.55 -7.03 -0.78
C THR A 388 13.61 -5.99 -1.12
N GLY A 389 14.88 -6.26 -0.81
CA GLY A 389 16.00 -5.41 -1.20
C GLY A 389 16.11 -5.21 -2.72
N PHE A 390 15.78 -6.23 -3.52
CA PHE A 390 15.79 -6.10 -4.99
C PHE A 390 14.70 -5.14 -5.50
N HIS A 391 13.51 -5.10 -4.87
CA HIS A 391 12.50 -4.11 -5.21
C HIS A 391 12.97 -2.68 -4.91
N MET A 392 13.79 -2.49 -3.85
CA MET A 392 14.41 -1.19 -3.56
C MET A 392 15.44 -0.82 -4.62
N VAL A 393 16.31 -1.78 -5.03
CA VAL A 393 17.29 -1.59 -6.13
C VAL A 393 16.58 -1.11 -7.41
N ARG A 394 15.51 -1.77 -7.83
CA ARG A 394 14.74 -1.41 -9.03
C ARG A 394 14.19 0.01 -8.97
N ALA A 395 13.59 0.36 -7.83
CA ALA A 395 13.01 1.69 -7.64
C ALA A 395 14.08 2.78 -7.63
N MET A 396 15.20 2.55 -6.93
CA MET A 396 16.29 3.52 -6.87
C MET A 396 17.03 3.67 -8.19
N ALA A 397 17.18 2.59 -8.96
CA ALA A 397 17.75 2.64 -10.30
C ALA A 397 16.94 3.57 -11.23
N LEU A 398 15.63 3.73 -11.01
CA LEU A 398 14.75 4.61 -11.77
C LEU A 398 14.56 6.00 -11.15
N GLY A 399 15.40 6.37 -10.18
CA GLY A 399 15.46 7.70 -9.63
C GLY A 399 14.80 7.90 -8.26
N ALA A 400 14.33 6.84 -7.58
CA ALA A 400 13.91 6.99 -6.19
C ALA A 400 15.12 7.17 -5.26
N ASP A 401 15.00 8.06 -4.27
CA ASP A 401 16.01 8.24 -3.22
C ASP A 401 15.75 7.31 -2.02
N THR A 402 14.49 6.97 -1.73
CA THR A 402 14.08 6.07 -0.65
C THR A 402 12.77 5.36 -0.99
N CYS A 403 12.40 4.37 -0.19
CA CYS A 403 11.24 3.51 -0.42
C CYS A 403 10.29 3.46 0.77
N ASN A 404 8.99 3.36 0.47
CA ASN A 404 7.93 3.10 1.43
C ASN A 404 7.30 1.72 1.18
N SER A 405 7.04 0.96 2.25
CA SER A 405 6.40 -0.36 2.19
C SER A 405 5.18 -0.44 3.10
N ALA A 406 4.02 -0.85 2.55
CA ALA A 406 2.80 -1.07 3.32
C ALA A 406 2.55 -2.56 3.55
N ARG A 407 2.30 -3.33 2.47
CA ARG A 407 1.87 -4.73 2.56
C ARG A 407 2.90 -5.64 3.22
N ALA A 408 4.20 -5.43 2.96
CA ALA A 408 5.23 -6.21 3.62
C ALA A 408 5.32 -5.89 5.12
N MET A 409 5.17 -4.62 5.52
CA MET A 409 5.08 -4.25 6.94
C MET A 409 3.85 -4.88 7.62
N MET A 410 2.70 -4.94 6.92
CA MET A 410 1.53 -5.68 7.42
C MET A 410 1.80 -7.19 7.54
N MET A 411 2.53 -7.79 6.60
CA MET A 411 2.92 -9.21 6.67
C MET A 411 3.89 -9.46 7.83
N ALA A 412 4.80 -8.54 8.10
CA ALA A 412 5.66 -8.59 9.28
C ALA A 412 4.84 -8.58 10.60
N LEU A 413 3.71 -7.86 10.63
CA LEU A 413 2.73 -7.95 11.74
C LEU A 413 2.03 -9.31 11.83
N GLY A 414 1.99 -10.09 10.75
CA GLY A 414 1.31 -11.38 10.67
C GLY A 414 0.10 -11.40 9.73
N CYS A 415 -0.04 -10.44 8.81
CA CYS A 415 -1.03 -10.53 7.74
C CYS A 415 -0.76 -11.76 6.87
N ILE A 416 -1.79 -12.55 6.59
CA ILE A 416 -1.74 -13.79 5.80
C ILE A 416 -2.35 -13.63 4.40
N GLN A 417 -2.57 -12.40 3.94
CA GLN A 417 -3.23 -12.14 2.66
C GLN A 417 -4.63 -12.77 2.54
N ALA A 418 -5.42 -12.72 3.64
CA ALA A 418 -6.78 -13.28 3.65
C ALA A 418 -7.79 -12.50 2.79
N LEU A 419 -7.43 -11.30 2.31
CA LEU A 419 -8.25 -10.43 1.44
C LEU A 419 -9.61 -10.02 2.06
N GLU A 420 -9.68 -9.92 3.40
CA GLU A 420 -10.89 -9.54 4.14
C GLU A 420 -10.81 -8.14 4.79
N CYS A 421 -9.90 -7.30 4.30
CA CYS A 421 -9.63 -5.98 4.89
C CYS A 421 -10.84 -5.02 4.84
N ASN A 422 -11.74 -5.18 3.86
CA ASN A 422 -12.94 -4.36 3.69
C ASN A 422 -14.14 -4.82 4.54
N LYS A 423 -14.10 -6.05 5.09
CA LYS A 423 -15.25 -6.67 5.79
C LYS A 423 -15.23 -6.45 7.31
N ASN A 424 -14.14 -5.93 7.88
CA ASN A 424 -13.89 -5.86 9.33
C ASN A 424 -13.70 -7.24 10.01
N THR A 425 -13.43 -8.29 9.24
CA THR A 425 -13.28 -9.69 9.67
C THR A 425 -11.85 -10.20 9.51
N CYS A 426 -10.86 -9.31 9.49
CA CYS A 426 -9.46 -9.70 9.32
C CYS A 426 -9.04 -10.69 10.43
N PRO A 427 -8.73 -11.97 10.08
CA PRO A 427 -8.52 -13.03 11.07
C PRO A 427 -7.25 -12.85 11.91
N THR A 428 -6.31 -12.00 11.45
CA THR A 428 -5.05 -11.74 12.13
C THR A 428 -5.05 -10.47 12.99
N GLY A 429 -6.19 -9.78 13.08
CA GLY A 429 -6.32 -8.57 13.88
C GLY A 429 -5.63 -7.32 13.30
N VAL A 430 -5.09 -7.39 12.08
CA VAL A 430 -4.36 -6.27 11.45
C VAL A 430 -5.32 -5.20 10.94
N ALA A 431 -6.28 -5.58 10.07
CA ALA A 431 -7.16 -4.63 9.37
C ALA A 431 -8.62 -4.74 9.85
N THR A 432 -8.85 -4.67 11.14
CA THR A 432 -10.17 -4.77 11.78
C THR A 432 -10.28 -3.82 12.96
N GLN A 433 -11.52 -3.45 13.31
CA GLN A 433 -11.85 -2.74 14.55
C GLN A 433 -12.62 -3.65 15.53
N ASP A 434 -12.76 -4.94 15.22
CA ASP A 434 -13.40 -5.92 16.10
C ASP A 434 -12.43 -6.31 17.23
N PRO A 435 -12.79 -6.06 18.51
CA PRO A 435 -11.95 -6.39 19.66
C PRO A 435 -11.60 -7.88 19.76
N TYR A 436 -12.48 -8.76 19.25
CA TYR A 436 -12.23 -10.20 19.24
C TYR A 436 -11.00 -10.56 18.41
N PHE A 437 -10.91 -10.05 17.19
CA PHE A 437 -9.76 -10.31 16.32
C PHE A 437 -8.52 -9.52 16.74
N MET A 438 -8.69 -8.28 17.22
CA MET A 438 -7.55 -7.46 17.66
C MET A 438 -6.72 -8.10 18.78
N LYS A 439 -7.34 -8.88 19.66
CA LYS A 439 -6.64 -9.61 20.75
C LYS A 439 -5.54 -10.55 20.24
N GLY A 440 -5.71 -11.09 19.03
CA GLY A 440 -4.72 -11.97 18.41
C GLY A 440 -3.42 -11.27 17.98
N LEU A 441 -3.42 -9.94 17.88
CA LEU A 441 -2.24 -9.15 17.54
C LEU A 441 -1.58 -8.61 18.82
N VAL A 442 -0.53 -9.29 19.26
CA VAL A 442 0.25 -8.92 20.46
C VAL A 442 1.31 -7.90 20.06
N VAL A 443 1.17 -6.64 20.51
CA VAL A 443 2.04 -5.51 20.13
C VAL A 443 3.51 -5.79 20.43
N GLU A 444 3.80 -6.36 21.61
CA GLU A 444 5.18 -6.63 22.06
C GLU A 444 5.96 -7.58 21.14
N ASP A 445 5.30 -8.62 20.62
CA ASP A 445 5.89 -9.52 19.61
C ASP A 445 6.00 -8.85 18.24
N LYS A 446 4.93 -8.15 17.83
CA LYS A 446 4.83 -7.63 16.46
C LYS A 446 5.74 -6.42 16.20
N LYS A 447 5.98 -5.57 17.20
CA LYS A 447 6.94 -4.46 17.05
C LYS A 447 8.36 -4.97 16.73
N VAL A 448 8.77 -6.08 17.34
CA VAL A 448 10.08 -6.69 17.10
C VAL A 448 10.14 -7.28 15.68
N ARG A 449 9.06 -7.92 15.21
CA ARG A 449 8.98 -8.46 13.83
C ARG A 449 9.06 -7.37 12.77
N VAL A 450 8.41 -6.25 13.00
CA VAL A 450 8.46 -5.08 12.10
C VAL A 450 9.88 -4.54 12.02
N ALA A 451 10.56 -4.35 13.17
CA ALA A 451 11.95 -3.89 13.21
C ALA A 451 12.91 -4.89 12.54
N ASN A 452 12.73 -6.20 12.77
CA ASN A 452 13.55 -7.24 12.15
C ASN A 452 13.36 -7.28 10.63
N TYR A 453 12.12 -7.22 10.14
CA TYR A 453 11.85 -7.19 8.70
C TYR A 453 12.54 -5.99 8.04
N HIS A 454 12.42 -4.80 8.63
CA HIS A 454 13.10 -3.60 8.15
C HIS A 454 14.61 -3.83 8.08
N LYS A 455 15.23 -4.17 9.21
CA LYS A 455 16.68 -4.38 9.32
C LYS A 455 17.19 -5.38 8.27
N ASN A 456 16.63 -6.60 8.24
CA ASN A 456 17.10 -7.67 7.35
C ASN A 456 16.84 -7.33 5.86
N THR A 457 15.84 -6.50 5.56
CA THR A 457 15.57 -6.07 4.18
C THR A 457 16.53 -4.97 3.75
N VAL A 458 16.88 -4.03 4.63
CA VAL A 458 17.91 -3.01 4.35
C VAL A 458 19.29 -3.65 4.24
N GLU A 459 19.63 -4.60 5.11
CA GLU A 459 20.89 -5.37 5.01
C GLU A 459 20.99 -6.10 3.67
N SER A 460 19.93 -6.81 3.25
CA SER A 460 19.88 -7.47 1.93
C SER A 460 20.01 -6.47 0.77
N PHE A 461 19.45 -5.28 0.89
CA PHE A 461 19.62 -4.21 -0.09
C PHE A 461 21.08 -3.75 -0.17
N VAL A 462 21.73 -3.47 0.96
CA VAL A 462 23.14 -3.06 1.04
C VAL A 462 24.08 -4.17 0.50
N GLU A 463 23.77 -5.43 0.79
CA GLU A 463 24.51 -6.58 0.27
C GLU A 463 24.45 -6.68 -1.27
N LEU A 464 23.27 -6.42 -1.87
CA LEU A 464 23.10 -6.36 -3.32
C LEU A 464 23.92 -5.21 -3.93
N LEU A 465 23.98 -4.04 -3.28
CA LEU A 465 24.84 -2.94 -3.71
C LEU A 465 26.32 -3.35 -3.67
N GLY A 466 26.77 -3.93 -2.58
CA GLY A 466 28.14 -4.40 -2.42
C GLY A 466 28.52 -5.42 -3.49
N ALA A 467 27.67 -6.39 -3.78
CA ALA A 467 27.86 -7.37 -4.84
C ALA A 467 28.01 -6.71 -6.22
N SER A 468 27.33 -5.60 -6.46
CA SER A 468 27.39 -4.81 -7.69
C SER A 468 28.59 -3.87 -7.76
N GLY A 469 29.44 -3.82 -6.72
CA GLY A 469 30.57 -2.89 -6.63
C GLY A 469 30.17 -1.46 -6.24
N ILE A 470 28.91 -1.25 -5.87
CA ILE A 470 28.34 0.06 -5.47
C ILE A 470 28.57 0.26 -3.98
N GLY A 471 29.09 1.43 -3.60
CA GLY A 471 29.40 1.76 -2.20
C GLY A 471 28.27 2.47 -1.46
N HIS A 472 27.42 3.21 -2.17
CA HIS A 472 26.36 4.01 -1.59
C HIS A 472 25.08 3.97 -2.46
N PRO A 473 23.87 4.04 -1.88
CA PRO A 473 22.61 4.04 -2.64
C PRO A 473 22.52 5.08 -3.76
N ASP A 474 23.15 6.25 -3.61
CA ASP A 474 23.12 7.32 -4.62
C ASP A 474 23.91 6.98 -5.91
N GLU A 475 24.74 5.93 -5.88
CA GLU A 475 25.50 5.48 -7.06
C GLU A 475 24.66 4.59 -7.99
N ILE A 476 23.53 4.08 -7.50
CA ILE A 476 22.61 3.24 -8.30
C ILE A 476 22.02 4.07 -9.45
N ASN A 477 21.99 3.48 -10.64
CA ASN A 477 21.38 4.09 -11.81
C ASN A 477 20.81 3.03 -12.75
N ARG A 478 20.17 3.47 -13.84
CA ARG A 478 19.45 2.62 -14.79
C ARG A 478 20.33 1.60 -15.53
N THR A 479 21.65 1.78 -15.57
CA THR A 479 22.56 0.85 -16.25
C THR A 479 22.86 -0.41 -15.43
N HIS A 480 22.58 -0.39 -14.12
CA HIS A 480 22.84 -1.52 -13.23
C HIS A 480 21.77 -2.61 -13.27
N VAL A 481 20.55 -2.30 -13.73
CA VAL A 481 19.42 -3.25 -13.77
C VAL A 481 19.11 -3.65 -15.20
N TYR A 482 18.99 -4.94 -15.43
CA TYR A 482 18.64 -5.55 -16.71
C TYR A 482 17.25 -6.18 -16.65
N ARG A 483 16.58 -6.18 -17.80
CA ARG A 483 15.29 -6.89 -18.00
C ARG A 483 15.34 -7.67 -19.31
N ARG A 484 14.88 -8.89 -19.28
CA ARG A 484 14.57 -9.65 -20.48
C ARG A 484 13.25 -9.13 -21.06
N VAL A 485 13.33 -8.42 -22.16
CA VAL A 485 12.15 -7.81 -22.81
C VAL A 485 11.51 -8.72 -23.84
N PHE A 486 12.28 -9.70 -24.34
CA PHE A 486 11.83 -10.76 -25.23
C PHE A 486 12.76 -11.97 -25.11
N MET A 487 12.37 -13.12 -25.67
CA MET A 487 13.09 -14.42 -25.52
C MET A 487 14.62 -14.29 -25.63
N ASN A 488 15.12 -13.55 -26.62
CA ASN A 488 16.54 -13.37 -26.92
C ASN A 488 17.02 -11.91 -26.79
N LEU A 489 16.20 -11.02 -26.28
CA LEU A 489 16.52 -9.60 -26.14
C LEU A 489 16.52 -9.18 -24.66
N VAL A 490 17.67 -8.73 -24.23
CA VAL A 490 17.90 -8.17 -22.90
C VAL A 490 18.25 -6.71 -23.06
N LYS A 491 17.68 -5.85 -22.19
CA LYS A 491 17.96 -4.42 -22.14
C LYS A 491 18.23 -3.97 -20.72
N THR A 492 19.06 -2.96 -20.57
CA THR A 492 19.19 -2.20 -19.32
C THR A 492 17.95 -1.36 -19.08
N TYR A 493 17.77 -0.91 -17.85
CA TYR A 493 16.72 0.08 -17.58
C TYR A 493 16.97 1.41 -18.30
N GLU A 494 18.24 1.78 -18.59
CA GLU A 494 18.55 2.96 -19.39
C GLU A 494 18.06 2.83 -20.83
N GLU A 495 18.15 1.64 -21.43
CA GLU A 495 17.64 1.39 -22.78
C GLU A 495 16.10 1.27 -22.85
N ILE A 496 15.44 0.89 -21.72
CA ILE A 496 13.98 0.78 -21.61
C ILE A 496 13.35 2.13 -21.25
N TYR A 497 14.00 2.86 -20.37
CA TYR A 497 13.58 4.15 -19.82
C TYR A 497 14.70 5.18 -20.00
N PRO A 498 14.96 5.67 -21.22
CA PRO A 498 16.07 6.57 -21.46
C PRO A 498 16.00 7.84 -20.60
N THR A 499 17.14 8.24 -20.06
CA THR A 499 17.30 9.50 -19.33
C THR A 499 17.24 10.66 -20.32
N ILE A 500 16.44 11.69 -20.03
CA ILE A 500 16.39 12.89 -20.88
C ILE A 500 17.44 13.93 -20.43
N PRO A 501 17.88 14.81 -21.35
CA PRO A 501 18.85 15.86 -21.02
C PRO A 501 18.32 16.82 -19.94
N GLU A 502 19.22 17.27 -19.07
CA GLU A 502 18.87 18.23 -18.04
C GLU A 502 18.47 19.59 -18.65
N GLY A 503 17.36 20.16 -18.17
CA GLY A 503 16.88 21.47 -18.65
C GLY A 503 16.14 21.45 -19.99
N CYS A 504 16.02 20.29 -20.67
CA CYS A 504 15.39 20.21 -22.01
C CYS A 504 13.90 20.56 -22.05
N LEU A 505 13.21 20.58 -20.90
CA LEU A 505 11.81 20.96 -20.77
C LEU A 505 11.60 22.43 -20.33
N LEU A 506 12.69 23.19 -20.16
CA LEU A 506 12.62 24.63 -19.92
C LEU A 506 12.32 25.39 -21.22
N ASP A 507 11.88 26.65 -21.09
CA ASP A 507 11.61 27.51 -22.24
C ASP A 507 12.87 27.67 -23.12
N GLY A 508 12.71 27.37 -24.41
CA GLY A 508 13.84 27.36 -25.37
C GLY A 508 14.68 26.08 -25.36
N GLY A 509 14.34 25.08 -24.56
CA GLY A 509 14.98 23.76 -24.57
C GLY A 509 14.57 22.90 -25.77
N ASP A 510 15.38 21.89 -26.05
CA ASP A 510 15.08 20.87 -27.08
C ASP A 510 14.20 19.76 -26.47
N VAL A 511 12.87 19.97 -26.53
CA VAL A 511 11.89 19.07 -25.92
C VAL A 511 11.90 17.72 -26.65
N PRO A 512 12.16 16.60 -25.93
CA PRO A 512 12.10 15.28 -26.56
C PRO A 512 10.70 14.97 -27.09
N PHE A 513 10.62 14.30 -28.25
CA PHE A 513 9.39 13.99 -28.96
C PHE A 513 8.28 13.40 -28.07
N ASP A 514 8.65 12.46 -27.17
CA ASP A 514 7.71 11.81 -26.25
C ASP A 514 7.10 12.76 -25.19
N TYR A 515 7.64 13.98 -25.05
CA TYR A 515 7.16 14.99 -24.12
C TYR A 515 6.40 16.14 -24.79
N GLU A 516 6.58 16.36 -26.10
CA GLU A 516 6.03 17.52 -26.81
C GLU A 516 4.52 17.69 -26.59
N GLU A 517 3.74 16.62 -26.77
CA GLU A 517 2.29 16.68 -26.67
C GLU A 517 1.84 16.97 -25.23
N TYR A 518 2.53 16.42 -24.24
CA TYR A 518 2.21 16.69 -22.84
C TYR A 518 2.63 18.10 -22.41
N MET A 519 3.74 18.62 -22.94
CA MET A 519 4.22 19.97 -22.68
C MET A 519 3.30 21.05 -23.24
N LYS A 520 2.66 20.81 -24.41
CA LYS A 520 1.63 21.70 -24.99
C LYS A 520 0.42 21.84 -24.07
N ARG A 521 0.03 20.76 -23.39
CA ARG A 521 -1.12 20.72 -22.47
C ARG A 521 -0.78 21.15 -21.04
N ALA A 522 0.47 21.20 -20.68
CA ALA A 522 0.90 21.55 -19.33
C ALA A 522 0.85 23.05 -19.09
N SER A 523 0.22 23.49 -17.99
CA SER A 523 0.11 24.88 -17.57
C SER A 523 0.34 25.05 -16.08
N ALA A 524 1.13 26.03 -15.66
CA ALA A 524 1.31 26.33 -14.24
C ALA A 524 0.01 26.80 -13.54
N SER A 525 -0.92 27.40 -14.31
CA SER A 525 -2.16 27.97 -13.78
C SER A 525 -3.36 27.02 -13.78
N ALA A 526 -3.24 25.83 -14.38
CA ALA A 526 -4.32 24.83 -14.41
C ALA A 526 -3.76 23.40 -14.45
N PHE A 527 -4.38 22.44 -13.76
CA PHE A 527 -4.04 21.03 -13.90
C PHE A 527 -4.47 20.48 -15.26
N GLU A 528 -5.59 20.93 -15.78
CA GLU A 528 -6.09 20.55 -17.09
C GLU A 528 -6.25 21.79 -17.97
N VAL A 529 -5.58 21.78 -19.12
CA VAL A 529 -5.88 22.72 -20.19
C VAL A 529 -6.79 21.97 -21.15
N THR A 530 -8.06 22.39 -21.20
CA THR A 530 -8.97 21.97 -22.26
C THR A 530 -8.41 22.46 -23.58
N ALA A 531 -8.12 21.54 -24.51
CA ALA A 531 -7.67 21.84 -25.85
C ALA A 531 -8.73 22.63 -26.63
#